data_f1dfb73ef8ccc8f39e87d7f6c6933fd8
#
_entry.id   f1dfb73ef8ccc8f39e87d7f6c6933fd8
#
_cell.length_a   1.000
_cell.length_b   1.000
_cell.length_c   1.000
_cell.angle_alpha   90.00
_cell.angle_beta   90.00
_cell.angle_gamma   90.00
#
_symmetry.space_group_name_H-M   'P 1'
#
loop_
_entity.id
_entity.type
_entity.pdbx_description
1 polymer ?
#
loop_
_entity_poly.entity_id
_entity_poly.type
_entity_poly.pdbx_seq_one_letter_code
_entity_poly.pdbx_strand_id
1 'polypeptide(L)'
;MTTAIQEIIKLNFGQAIQGDEVYAPQDLAFFGRINPQLTSFLINPMQPIIKAGGSQQFTTTPAVSGVQWKVENLVEGPGNPGTINSSSGVYQAPAASAIKGRFMRVRVTATAPGSGYYSSALVTVVVNDLSVHPLIEKCDLDTTVELSAGVLGEGQLKWTIKNPVSGESGEVRPSVKPEGDHTYHHGPKVKGKTYVIDEIEVKNLSTGATRSVHVLALQKDPLLVVKFDVIDAQKGEVQLTAFFDEEPQELVDWYLPLGGPGSIDANGLYRASATATERYVLIFAELSFTPTLKLEGHLILPLPLVEFPQWLEVLSK
;
A
#
# COMPACT_ATOMS: atom_id res chain seq x y z
N MET A 1 -21.03 -13.39 4.35
CA MET A 1 -19.71 -14.01 4.28
C MET A 1 -18.61 -12.98 3.95
N THR A 2 -18.80 -12.11 2.96
CA THR A 2 -17.86 -11.04 2.56
C THR A 2 -17.49 -10.11 3.73
N THR A 3 -18.48 -9.72 4.54
CA THR A 3 -18.33 -8.81 5.68
C THR A 3 -17.44 -9.39 6.79
N ALA A 4 -17.61 -10.67 7.11
CA ALA A 4 -16.82 -11.33 8.15
C ALA A 4 -15.32 -11.46 7.78
N ILE A 5 -15.04 -11.70 6.51
CA ILE A 5 -13.67 -11.82 6.01
C ILE A 5 -13.00 -10.44 5.97
N GLN A 6 -13.72 -9.40 5.58
CA GLN A 6 -13.23 -8.02 5.63
C GLN A 6 -12.96 -7.56 7.07
N GLU A 7 -13.79 -7.97 8.03
CA GLU A 7 -13.56 -7.69 9.45
C GLU A 7 -12.33 -8.38 10.03
N ILE A 8 -12.07 -9.64 9.64
CA ILE A 8 -10.88 -10.37 10.09
C ILE A 8 -9.60 -9.67 9.64
N ILE A 9 -9.57 -9.11 8.43
CA ILE A 9 -8.40 -8.36 7.94
C ILE A 9 -8.28 -7.01 8.65
N LYS A 10 -9.38 -6.30 8.86
CA LYS A 10 -9.39 -5.08 9.66
C LYS A 10 -8.82 -5.31 11.06
N LEU A 11 -9.16 -6.43 11.69
CA LEU A 11 -8.66 -6.79 13.02
C LEU A 11 -7.14 -7.07 13.03
N ASN A 12 -6.58 -7.60 11.94
CA ASN A 12 -5.16 -7.97 11.88
C ASN A 12 -4.25 -6.84 11.37
N PHE A 13 -4.77 -5.91 10.55
CA PHE A 13 -3.97 -4.83 9.94
C PHE A 13 -4.49 -3.42 10.21
N GLY A 14 -5.58 -3.28 10.97
CA GLY A 14 -6.23 -2.00 11.16
C GLY A 14 -6.82 -1.43 9.87
N GLN A 15 -7.20 -0.17 9.89
CA GLN A 15 -7.85 0.50 8.75
C GLN A 15 -6.91 0.74 7.56
N ALA A 16 -5.60 0.65 7.76
CA ALA A 16 -4.58 0.92 6.75
C ALA A 16 -4.64 -0.03 5.52
N ILE A 17 -5.38 -1.14 5.61
CA ILE A 17 -5.54 -2.09 4.50
C ILE A 17 -6.90 -1.96 3.80
N GLN A 18 -7.75 -1.03 4.18
CA GLN A 18 -9.09 -0.88 3.59
C GLN A 18 -9.08 -0.56 2.09
N GLY A 19 -7.99 -0.10 1.52
CA GLY A 19 -7.85 0.17 0.10
C GLY A 19 -7.08 -0.89 -0.69
N ASP A 20 -6.53 -1.90 -0.02
CA ASP A 20 -5.89 -3.00 -0.72
C ASP A 20 -6.93 -4.04 -1.09
N GLU A 21 -7.04 -4.31 -2.39
CA GLU A 21 -7.84 -5.40 -2.98
C GLU A 21 -7.34 -6.76 -2.48
N VAL A 22 -7.39 -6.97 -1.17
CA VAL A 22 -6.95 -8.20 -0.54
C VAL A 22 -7.88 -9.36 -0.90
N TYR A 23 -9.07 -9.07 -1.46
CA TYR A 23 -10.03 -10.07 -1.91
C TYR A 23 -10.48 -9.86 -3.34
N ALA A 24 -9.81 -10.54 -4.26
CA ALA A 24 -10.41 -10.78 -5.56
C ALA A 24 -11.62 -11.75 -5.42
N PRO A 25 -12.66 -11.62 -6.24
CA PRO A 25 -13.79 -12.54 -6.24
C PRO A 25 -13.40 -14.02 -6.34
N GLN A 26 -12.24 -14.32 -6.94
CA GLN A 26 -11.67 -15.66 -7.03
C GLN A 26 -11.33 -16.27 -5.66
N ASP A 27 -10.92 -15.43 -4.68
CA ASP A 27 -10.57 -15.89 -3.34
C ASP A 27 -11.81 -16.34 -2.56
N LEU A 28 -12.92 -15.64 -2.77
CA LEU A 28 -14.21 -16.04 -2.18
C LEU A 28 -14.72 -17.35 -2.78
N ALA A 29 -14.49 -17.58 -4.09
CA ALA A 29 -14.82 -18.84 -4.75
C ALA A 29 -13.98 -20.01 -4.23
N PHE A 30 -12.73 -19.75 -3.79
CA PHE A 30 -11.89 -20.76 -3.15
C PHE A 30 -12.51 -21.29 -1.86
N PHE A 31 -12.98 -20.42 -0.97
CA PHE A 31 -13.65 -20.85 0.26
C PHE A 31 -14.99 -21.54 0.02
N GLY A 32 -15.73 -21.15 -1.00
CA GLY A 32 -16.98 -21.81 -1.38
C GLY A 32 -16.80 -23.21 -1.97
N ARG A 33 -15.57 -23.55 -2.41
CA ARG A 33 -15.23 -24.89 -2.92
C ARG A 33 -14.74 -25.86 -1.83
N ILE A 34 -14.49 -25.38 -0.63
CA ILE A 34 -14.26 -26.25 0.52
C ILE A 34 -15.62 -26.89 0.86
N ASN A 35 -15.86 -28.08 0.33
CA ASN A 35 -17.08 -28.80 0.62
C ASN A 35 -17.01 -29.35 2.06
N PRO A 36 -17.72 -28.76 3.03
CA PRO A 36 -17.65 -29.19 4.43
C PRO A 36 -18.17 -30.61 4.64
N GLN A 37 -18.89 -31.17 3.68
CA GLN A 37 -19.40 -32.53 3.77
C GLN A 37 -18.34 -33.61 3.48
N LEU A 38 -17.20 -33.24 2.92
CA LEU A 38 -16.10 -34.14 2.59
C LEU A 38 -14.89 -34.02 3.53
N THR A 39 -14.95 -33.09 4.51
CA THR A 39 -13.85 -32.91 5.46
C THR A 39 -14.17 -33.50 6.81
N SER A 40 -13.40 -34.51 7.23
CA SER A 40 -13.47 -35.07 8.58
C SER A 40 -12.75 -34.22 9.63
N PHE A 41 -12.02 -33.16 9.21
CA PHE A 41 -11.24 -32.26 10.03
C PHE A 41 -11.08 -30.92 9.34
N LEU A 42 -10.72 -29.89 10.12
CA LEU A 42 -10.35 -28.59 9.64
C LEU A 42 -8.88 -28.30 9.93
N ILE A 43 -8.22 -27.61 9.01
CA ILE A 43 -6.88 -27.07 9.22
C ILE A 43 -6.96 -25.81 10.11
N ASN A 44 -5.99 -25.64 10.99
CA ASN A 44 -5.90 -24.49 11.88
C ASN A 44 -4.45 -23.95 11.93
N PRO A 45 -4.23 -22.62 11.77
CA PRO A 45 -5.22 -21.58 11.43
C PRO A 45 -5.68 -21.69 9.97
N MET A 46 -6.91 -21.21 9.68
CA MET A 46 -7.47 -21.29 8.31
C MET A 46 -7.00 -20.12 7.41
N GLN A 47 -6.69 -18.97 7.99
CA GLN A 47 -6.38 -17.74 7.26
C GLN A 47 -5.28 -16.93 7.96
N PRO A 48 -4.09 -17.50 8.18
CA PRO A 48 -3.02 -16.74 8.80
C PRO A 48 -2.44 -15.70 7.85
N ILE A 49 -2.08 -14.57 8.43
CA ILE A 49 -1.28 -13.55 7.78
C ILE A 49 0.09 -13.56 8.44
N ILE A 50 1.14 -13.73 7.65
CA ILE A 50 2.51 -13.83 8.14
C ILE A 50 3.44 -12.95 7.33
N LYS A 51 4.53 -12.52 7.96
CA LYS A 51 5.59 -11.77 7.26
C LYS A 51 6.41 -12.70 6.37
N ALA A 52 6.90 -12.19 5.25
CA ALA A 52 7.88 -12.85 4.40
C ALA A 52 9.09 -13.32 5.22
N GLY A 53 9.53 -14.56 4.99
CA GLY A 53 10.56 -15.21 5.80
C GLY A 53 10.09 -15.72 7.17
N GLY A 54 8.83 -15.48 7.56
CA GLY A 54 8.25 -16.01 8.79
C GLY A 54 7.79 -17.46 8.66
N SER A 55 7.45 -18.10 9.78
CA SER A 55 6.95 -19.47 9.82
C SER A 55 5.58 -19.55 10.48
N GLN A 56 4.79 -20.54 10.09
CA GLN A 56 3.48 -20.85 10.66
C GLN A 56 3.36 -22.34 10.91
N GLN A 57 3.03 -22.72 12.14
CA GLN A 57 2.62 -24.10 12.44
C GLN A 57 1.14 -24.29 12.09
N PHE A 58 0.87 -25.33 11.31
CA PHE A 58 -0.49 -25.79 11.05
C PHE A 58 -0.79 -27.05 11.82
N THR A 59 -2.04 -27.18 12.24
CA THR A 59 -2.58 -28.35 12.92
C THR A 59 -3.94 -28.72 12.32
N THR A 60 -4.52 -29.84 12.72
CA THR A 60 -5.89 -30.22 12.34
C THR A 60 -6.79 -30.30 13.58
N THR A 61 -8.06 -29.96 13.39
CA THR A 61 -9.08 -30.06 14.44
C THR A 61 -10.30 -30.84 13.90
N PRO A 62 -10.63 -32.01 14.46
CA PRO A 62 -9.85 -32.77 15.44
C PRO A 62 -8.47 -33.19 14.92
N ALA A 63 -7.56 -33.51 15.83
CA ALA A 63 -6.22 -33.94 15.46
C ALA A 63 -6.26 -35.27 14.67
N VAL A 64 -5.60 -35.27 13.51
CA VAL A 64 -5.49 -36.45 12.63
C VAL A 64 -4.02 -36.84 12.53
N SER A 65 -3.73 -38.11 12.86
CA SER A 65 -2.37 -38.64 12.76
C SER A 65 -1.98 -38.94 11.30
N GLY A 66 -0.72 -38.73 10.96
CA GLY A 66 -0.16 -39.09 9.65
C GLY A 66 -0.61 -38.17 8.50
N VAL A 67 -1.17 -37.00 8.80
CA VAL A 67 -1.54 -35.99 7.79
C VAL A 67 -0.34 -35.64 6.94
N GLN A 68 -0.55 -35.57 5.63
CA GLN A 68 0.42 -35.07 4.66
C GLN A 68 0.12 -33.62 4.29
N TRP A 69 1.13 -32.78 4.39
CA TRP A 69 1.03 -31.35 4.14
C TRP A 69 1.63 -30.98 2.80
N LYS A 70 0.95 -30.09 2.07
CA LYS A 70 1.39 -29.53 0.80
C LYS A 70 1.16 -28.04 0.79
N VAL A 71 2.06 -27.28 0.13
CA VAL A 71 1.86 -25.86 -0.16
C VAL A 71 1.95 -25.63 -1.66
N GLU A 72 1.13 -24.71 -2.17
CA GLU A 72 1.11 -24.34 -3.59
C GLU A 72 0.67 -22.88 -3.75
N ASN A 73 1.07 -22.26 -4.85
CA ASN A 73 0.57 -20.93 -5.21
C ASN A 73 -0.95 -20.98 -5.46
N LEU A 74 -1.66 -19.96 -5.01
CA LEU A 74 -3.10 -19.86 -5.25
C LEU A 74 -3.40 -19.57 -6.72
N VAL A 75 -2.55 -18.78 -7.38
CA VAL A 75 -2.62 -18.50 -8.81
C VAL A 75 -1.53 -19.29 -9.50
N GLU A 76 -1.88 -20.02 -10.55
CA GLU A 76 -0.90 -20.75 -11.38
C GLU A 76 0.07 -19.75 -12.01
N GLY A 77 1.37 -19.96 -11.80
CA GLY A 77 2.42 -19.14 -12.36
C GLY A 77 3.76 -19.37 -11.66
N PRO A 78 4.84 -18.81 -12.24
CA PRO A 78 6.15 -18.91 -11.64
C PRO A 78 6.21 -18.07 -10.36
N GLY A 79 6.22 -18.71 -9.22
CA GLY A 79 6.38 -18.11 -7.91
C GLY A 79 6.89 -19.12 -6.91
N ASN A 80 7.62 -18.68 -5.92
CA ASN A 80 8.05 -19.54 -4.82
C ASN A 80 6.98 -19.49 -3.70
N PRO A 81 6.15 -20.54 -3.51
CA PRO A 81 5.14 -20.55 -2.46
C PRO A 81 5.71 -20.68 -1.05
N GLY A 82 7.03 -20.74 -0.90
CA GLY A 82 7.66 -21.18 0.34
C GLY A 82 7.76 -22.71 0.42
N THR A 83 7.99 -23.20 1.61
CA THR A 83 8.10 -24.64 1.87
C THR A 83 7.23 -25.05 3.05
N ILE A 84 6.74 -26.29 3.05
CA ILE A 84 6.06 -26.87 4.21
C ILE A 84 6.68 -28.22 4.52
N ASN A 85 6.91 -28.48 5.80
CA ASN A 85 7.32 -29.82 6.23
C ASN A 85 6.10 -30.75 6.08
N SER A 86 6.24 -31.75 5.22
CA SER A 86 5.15 -32.64 4.85
C SER A 86 4.58 -33.48 6.00
N SER A 87 5.33 -33.65 7.07
CA SER A 87 4.91 -34.44 8.24
C SER A 87 4.48 -33.58 9.42
N SER A 88 5.19 -32.47 9.68
CA SER A 88 4.93 -31.65 10.86
C SER A 88 3.97 -30.48 10.61
N GLY A 89 3.73 -30.11 9.36
CA GLY A 89 2.88 -28.97 9.02
C GLY A 89 3.47 -27.60 9.34
N VAL A 90 4.80 -27.51 9.53
CA VAL A 90 5.48 -26.21 9.66
C VAL A 90 5.68 -25.62 8.28
N TYR A 91 5.02 -24.53 8.01
CA TYR A 91 5.20 -23.73 6.79
C TYR A 91 6.25 -22.66 7.03
N GLN A 92 7.14 -22.46 6.04
CA GLN A 92 8.12 -21.40 5.98
C GLN A 92 7.85 -20.54 4.76
N ALA A 93 7.51 -19.27 4.98
CA ALA A 93 7.25 -18.32 3.91
C ALA A 93 8.52 -17.98 3.13
N PRO A 94 8.41 -17.66 1.83
CA PRO A 94 9.55 -17.21 1.04
C PRO A 94 10.08 -15.86 1.56
N ALA A 95 11.33 -15.55 1.21
CA ALA A 95 11.91 -14.24 1.49
C ALA A 95 11.17 -13.12 0.72
N ALA A 96 11.19 -11.89 1.25
CA ALA A 96 10.53 -10.75 0.64
C ALA A 96 10.95 -10.50 -0.82
N SER A 97 12.23 -10.74 -1.15
CA SER A 97 12.78 -10.62 -2.51
C SER A 97 12.17 -11.59 -3.53
N ALA A 98 11.55 -12.68 -3.07
CA ALA A 98 10.88 -13.65 -3.94
C ALA A 98 9.41 -13.31 -4.20
N ILE A 99 8.87 -12.28 -3.54
CA ILE A 99 7.48 -11.84 -3.66
C ILE A 99 7.41 -10.66 -4.62
N LYS A 100 6.65 -10.83 -5.71
CA LYS A 100 6.36 -9.74 -6.62
C LYS A 100 5.17 -8.93 -6.06
N GLY A 101 5.41 -7.68 -5.71
CA GLY A 101 4.40 -6.82 -5.10
C GLY A 101 4.47 -6.79 -3.57
N ARG A 102 3.36 -6.46 -2.92
CA ARG A 102 3.30 -6.23 -1.46
C ARG A 102 2.98 -7.47 -0.64
N PHE A 103 2.33 -8.42 -1.26
CA PHE A 103 1.95 -9.69 -0.64
C PHE A 103 1.81 -10.80 -1.69
N MET A 104 1.76 -12.02 -1.23
CA MET A 104 1.37 -13.18 -2.01
C MET A 104 0.41 -14.05 -1.20
N ARG A 105 -0.31 -14.92 -1.90
CA ARG A 105 -1.19 -15.91 -1.27
C ARG A 105 -0.83 -17.30 -1.71
N VAL A 106 -0.83 -18.19 -0.75
CA VAL A 106 -0.59 -19.62 -0.97
C VAL A 106 -1.67 -20.46 -0.31
N ARG A 107 -1.92 -21.60 -0.90
CA ARG A 107 -2.79 -22.62 -0.33
C ARG A 107 -1.93 -23.65 0.39
N VAL A 108 -2.23 -23.88 1.67
CA VAL A 108 -1.71 -25.00 2.44
C VAL A 108 -2.82 -26.06 2.53
N THR A 109 -2.52 -27.27 2.14
CA THR A 109 -3.47 -28.39 2.15
C THR A 109 -2.97 -29.49 3.08
N ALA A 110 -3.84 -29.95 3.95
CA ALA A 110 -3.68 -31.11 4.80
C ALA A 110 -4.50 -32.26 4.23
N THR A 111 -3.89 -33.43 3.98
CA THR A 111 -4.56 -34.62 3.46
C THR A 111 -4.43 -35.76 4.47
N ALA A 112 -5.56 -36.36 4.86
CA ALA A 112 -5.59 -37.49 5.77
C ALA A 112 -5.16 -38.79 5.07
N PRO A 113 -4.35 -39.64 5.73
CA PRO A 113 -3.88 -40.88 5.13
C PRO A 113 -5.04 -41.82 4.88
N GLY A 114 -5.02 -42.49 3.73
CA GLY A 114 -5.94 -43.61 3.40
C GLY A 114 -7.38 -43.23 3.05
N SER A 115 -7.86 -42.04 3.47
CA SER A 115 -9.25 -41.62 3.22
C SER A 115 -9.38 -40.65 2.02
N GLY A 116 -8.31 -39.98 1.66
CA GLY A 116 -8.35 -38.91 0.66
C GLY A 116 -9.05 -37.62 1.14
N TYR A 117 -9.53 -37.57 2.38
CA TYR A 117 -10.08 -36.32 2.93
C TYR A 117 -9.00 -35.25 3.07
N TYR A 118 -9.34 -34.03 2.73
CA TYR A 118 -8.42 -32.90 2.84
C TYR A 118 -9.11 -31.66 3.37
N SER A 119 -8.31 -30.79 3.96
CA SER A 119 -8.70 -29.44 4.34
C SER A 119 -7.62 -28.46 3.89
N SER A 120 -8.00 -27.23 3.58
CA SER A 120 -7.05 -26.23 3.10
C SER A 120 -7.16 -24.92 3.88
N ALA A 121 -6.03 -24.23 3.99
CA ALA A 121 -5.90 -22.88 4.53
C ALA A 121 -5.39 -21.92 3.46
N LEU A 122 -5.85 -20.67 3.51
CA LEU A 122 -5.34 -19.57 2.71
C LEU A 122 -4.35 -18.77 3.55
N VAL A 123 -3.08 -18.78 3.17
CA VAL A 123 -2.03 -18.02 3.83
C VAL A 123 -1.76 -16.77 3.05
N THR A 124 -1.83 -15.60 3.70
CA THR A 124 -1.37 -14.34 3.13
C THR A 124 0.02 -14.03 3.67
N VAL A 125 1.01 -13.97 2.77
CA VAL A 125 2.39 -13.60 3.10
C VAL A 125 2.60 -12.15 2.70
N VAL A 126 2.89 -11.27 3.67
CA VAL A 126 3.13 -9.84 3.44
C VAL A 126 4.61 -9.53 3.46
N VAL A 127 5.04 -8.64 2.57
CA VAL A 127 6.45 -8.20 2.50
C VAL A 127 6.80 -7.33 3.70
N ASN A 128 5.86 -6.51 4.15
CA ASN A 128 6.05 -5.58 5.27
C ASN A 128 5.05 -5.86 6.39
N ASP A 129 5.52 -5.76 7.60
CA ASP A 129 4.74 -5.94 8.83
C ASP A 129 4.19 -4.62 9.39
N LEU A 130 4.51 -3.49 8.76
CA LEU A 130 4.02 -2.16 9.10
C LEU A 130 3.42 -1.53 7.84
N SER A 131 2.20 -1.05 7.95
CA SER A 131 1.50 -0.29 6.91
C SER A 131 1.07 1.07 7.45
N VAL A 132 0.90 2.05 6.56
CA VAL A 132 0.44 3.40 6.89
C VAL A 132 -0.61 3.86 5.89
N HIS A 133 -1.49 4.74 6.33
CA HIS A 133 -2.52 5.35 5.48
C HIS A 133 -2.80 6.79 5.97
N PRO A 134 -2.91 7.77 5.05
CA PRO A 134 -2.59 7.69 3.62
C PRO A 134 -1.07 7.54 3.39
N LEU A 135 -0.66 7.19 2.17
CA LEU A 135 0.77 7.22 1.80
C LEU A 135 1.24 8.64 1.49
N ILE A 136 0.36 9.40 0.86
CA ILE A 136 0.50 10.84 0.62
C ILE A 136 -0.88 11.49 0.64
N GLU A 137 -0.98 12.67 1.21
CA GLU A 137 -2.22 13.42 1.25
C GLU A 137 -1.94 14.93 1.15
N LYS A 138 -2.89 15.67 0.57
CA LYS A 138 -2.88 17.11 0.54
C LYS A 138 -3.49 17.67 1.82
N CYS A 139 -2.86 18.67 2.40
CA CYS A 139 -3.37 19.38 3.56
C CYS A 139 -3.50 20.87 3.23
N ASP A 140 -4.73 21.38 3.20
CA ASP A 140 -4.99 22.80 2.99
C ASP A 140 -4.69 23.61 4.28
N LEU A 141 -4.50 24.93 4.15
CA LEU A 141 -4.32 25.80 5.31
C LEU A 141 -5.46 25.62 6.32
N ASP A 142 -5.10 25.64 7.60
CA ASP A 142 -6.03 25.52 8.72
C ASP A 142 -6.83 24.19 8.74
N THR A 143 -6.38 23.19 7.98
CA THR A 143 -6.97 21.85 7.98
C THR A 143 -6.06 20.81 8.62
N THR A 144 -6.55 19.58 8.71
CA THR A 144 -5.83 18.45 9.27
C THR A 144 -5.95 17.22 8.38
N VAL A 145 -4.98 16.32 8.47
CA VAL A 145 -5.02 15.00 7.81
C VAL A 145 -5.01 13.92 8.88
N GLU A 146 -5.99 13.02 8.83
CA GLU A 146 -6.00 11.83 9.68
C GLU A 146 -5.02 10.79 9.17
N LEU A 147 -4.23 10.26 10.09
CA LEU A 147 -3.18 9.29 9.83
C LEU A 147 -3.46 8.02 10.61
N SER A 148 -3.30 6.88 9.97
CA SER A 148 -3.42 5.57 10.62
C SER A 148 -2.27 4.65 10.25
N ALA A 149 -1.98 3.70 11.11
CA ALA A 149 -0.99 2.66 10.83
C ALA A 149 -1.45 1.32 11.39
N GLY A 150 -1.08 0.25 10.69
CA GLY A 150 -1.32 -1.11 11.12
C GLY A 150 -0.02 -1.89 11.24
N VAL A 151 0.08 -2.74 12.26
CA VAL A 151 1.21 -3.66 12.44
C VAL A 151 0.73 -5.10 12.43
N LEU A 152 1.54 -6.00 11.87
CA LEU A 152 1.34 -7.42 12.01
C LEU A 152 1.92 -7.87 13.35
N GLY A 153 1.05 -8.36 14.24
CA GLY A 153 1.41 -8.72 15.61
C GLY A 153 1.32 -7.53 16.57
N GLU A 154 2.07 -7.60 17.66
CA GLU A 154 2.12 -6.56 18.67
C GLU A 154 3.27 -5.58 18.40
N GLY A 155 3.06 -4.31 18.70
CA GLY A 155 4.11 -3.31 18.57
C GLY A 155 3.61 -1.91 18.91
N GLN A 156 4.43 -1.17 19.63
CA GLN A 156 4.19 0.24 19.90
C GLN A 156 4.74 1.06 18.73
N LEU A 157 3.91 1.97 18.20
CA LEU A 157 4.27 2.84 17.10
C LEU A 157 4.75 4.20 17.61
N LYS A 158 5.82 4.70 16.99
CA LYS A 158 6.29 6.07 17.18
C LYS A 158 6.12 6.84 15.87
N TRP A 159 5.51 8.00 15.97
CA TRP A 159 5.28 8.94 14.89
C TRP A 159 6.21 10.14 15.02
N THR A 160 6.88 10.53 13.93
CA THR A 160 7.87 11.61 13.98
C THR A 160 7.95 12.29 12.61
N ILE A 161 7.86 13.62 12.54
CA ILE A 161 8.19 14.35 11.32
C ILE A 161 9.71 14.30 11.14
N LYS A 162 10.15 13.84 9.97
CA LYS A 162 11.57 13.77 9.62
C LYS A 162 12.09 15.15 9.22
N ASN A 163 13.23 15.51 9.78
CA ASN A 163 13.90 16.78 9.47
C ASN A 163 12.98 18.01 9.50
N PRO A 164 12.20 18.22 10.58
CA PRO A 164 11.25 19.31 10.63
C PRO A 164 11.95 20.66 10.52
N VAL A 165 11.40 21.55 9.69
CA VAL A 165 11.89 22.90 9.53
C VAL A 165 11.10 23.83 10.44
N SER A 166 11.80 24.48 11.35
CA SER A 166 11.18 25.42 12.31
C SER A 166 10.46 26.55 11.59
N GLY A 167 9.20 26.77 11.93
CA GLY A 167 8.34 27.79 11.32
C GLY A 167 7.76 27.41 9.96
N GLU A 168 7.94 26.16 9.50
CA GLU A 168 7.40 25.66 8.24
C GLU A 168 6.64 24.34 8.39
N SER A 169 7.27 23.34 9.02
CA SER A 169 6.67 22.02 9.19
C SER A 169 5.46 22.04 10.10
N GLY A 170 4.54 21.13 9.82
CA GLY A 170 3.37 20.90 10.66
C GLY A 170 3.69 20.16 11.95
N GLU A 171 2.66 19.61 12.57
CA GLU A 171 2.77 18.85 13.80
C GLU A 171 1.90 17.59 13.73
N VAL A 172 2.39 16.48 14.30
CA VAL A 172 1.65 15.22 14.41
C VAL A 172 1.26 15.02 15.88
N ARG A 173 -0.03 14.82 16.13
CA ARG A 173 -0.62 14.58 17.46
C ARG A 173 -1.49 13.33 17.44
N PRO A 174 -1.72 12.67 18.61
CA PRO A 174 -2.71 11.60 18.69
C PRO A 174 -4.08 12.09 18.21
N SER A 175 -4.75 11.27 17.39
CA SER A 175 -6.09 11.61 16.91
C SER A 175 -7.13 11.44 18.02
N VAL A 176 -8.15 12.31 17.97
CA VAL A 176 -9.36 12.19 18.82
C VAL A 176 -10.50 11.50 18.06
N LYS A 177 -10.29 11.17 16.78
CA LYS A 177 -11.27 10.53 15.91
C LYS A 177 -11.03 9.02 15.85
N PRO A 178 -12.09 8.20 15.77
CA PRO A 178 -11.96 6.75 15.72
C PRO A 178 -11.33 6.22 14.42
N GLU A 179 -11.35 7.01 13.36
CA GLU A 179 -10.80 6.64 12.04
C GLU A 179 -9.29 6.84 11.91
N GLY A 180 -8.65 7.52 12.86
CA GLY A 180 -7.20 7.81 12.81
C GLY A 180 -6.50 7.52 14.13
N ASP A 181 -5.22 7.11 14.03
CA ASP A 181 -4.34 6.96 15.21
C ASP A 181 -3.71 8.29 15.60
N HIS A 182 -3.37 9.09 14.58
CA HIS A 182 -2.77 10.41 14.71
C HIS A 182 -3.38 11.37 13.71
N THR A 183 -3.25 12.66 14.00
CA THR A 183 -3.68 13.75 13.15
C THR A 183 -2.47 14.62 12.82
N TYR A 184 -2.22 14.86 11.52
CA TYR A 184 -1.31 15.90 11.09
C TYR A 184 -2.04 17.24 11.10
N HIS A 185 -1.45 18.23 11.73
CA HIS A 185 -1.89 19.62 11.75
C HIS A 185 -0.99 20.43 10.83
N HIS A 186 -1.59 21.19 9.91
CA HIS A 186 -0.85 22.09 9.01
C HIS A 186 0.07 23.02 9.81
N GLY A 187 1.29 23.25 9.28
CA GLY A 187 2.25 24.19 9.84
C GLY A 187 1.83 25.66 9.63
N PRO A 188 2.62 26.59 10.15
CA PRO A 188 2.34 28.01 9.95
C PRO A 188 2.47 28.38 8.46
N LYS A 189 1.78 29.46 8.04
CA LYS A 189 1.86 29.96 6.68
C LYS A 189 3.25 30.51 6.35
N VAL A 190 3.86 29.98 5.30
CA VAL A 190 5.21 30.35 4.84
C VAL A 190 5.11 31.28 3.64
N LYS A 191 5.61 32.49 3.80
CA LYS A 191 5.62 33.50 2.72
C LYS A 191 6.52 33.05 1.57
N GLY A 192 6.01 33.13 0.34
CA GLY A 192 6.78 32.84 -0.88
C GLY A 192 6.83 31.40 -1.30
N LYS A 193 6.29 30.46 -0.50
CA LYS A 193 6.12 29.06 -0.87
C LYS A 193 4.70 28.78 -1.33
N THR A 194 4.54 27.82 -2.22
CA THR A 194 3.24 27.22 -2.57
C THR A 194 3.00 25.97 -1.76
N TYR A 195 4.07 25.22 -1.47
CA TYR A 195 4.02 23.95 -0.76
C TYR A 195 5.08 23.86 0.33
N VAL A 196 4.76 23.10 1.37
CA VAL A 196 5.71 22.46 2.28
C VAL A 196 5.43 20.96 2.22
N ILE A 197 6.47 20.15 2.10
CA ILE A 197 6.34 18.69 2.10
C ILE A 197 6.91 18.18 3.41
N ASP A 198 6.04 17.61 4.26
CA ASP A 198 6.45 16.95 5.48
C ASP A 198 6.47 15.43 5.28
N GLU A 199 7.58 14.80 5.64
CA GLU A 199 7.69 13.34 5.72
C GLU A 199 7.50 12.91 7.17
N ILE A 200 6.46 12.11 7.42
CA ILE A 200 6.14 11.58 8.74
C ILE A 200 6.59 10.13 8.78
N GLU A 201 7.62 9.84 9.57
CA GLU A 201 8.06 8.48 9.81
C GLU A 201 7.23 7.83 10.90
N VAL A 202 6.72 6.65 10.60
CA VAL A 202 6.09 5.73 11.55
C VAL A 202 7.06 4.59 11.78
N LYS A 203 7.44 4.36 13.03
CA LYS A 203 8.38 3.31 13.43
C LYS A 203 7.75 2.35 14.42
N ASN A 204 7.80 1.07 14.11
CA ASN A 204 7.49 0.03 15.09
C ASN A 204 8.69 -0.14 16.03
N LEU A 205 8.51 0.15 17.31
CA LEU A 205 9.59 0.12 18.29
C LEU A 205 10.05 -1.30 18.63
N SER A 206 9.19 -2.30 18.41
CA SER A 206 9.52 -3.71 18.68
C SER A 206 10.34 -4.34 17.57
N THR A 207 10.03 -4.06 16.30
CA THR A 207 10.70 -4.67 15.14
C THR A 207 11.73 -3.76 14.48
N GLY A 208 11.67 -2.45 14.75
CA GLY A 208 12.46 -1.43 14.08
C GLY A 208 11.98 -1.11 12.66
N ALA A 209 10.90 -1.73 12.18
CA ALA A 209 10.33 -1.44 10.87
C ALA A 209 9.87 0.02 10.80
N THR A 210 10.10 0.65 9.64
CA THR A 210 9.70 2.05 9.39
C THR A 210 8.87 2.16 8.12
N ARG A 211 7.96 3.12 8.09
CA ARG A 211 7.18 3.58 6.95
C ARG A 211 7.04 5.08 6.98
N SER A 212 6.90 5.69 5.81
CA SER A 212 6.69 7.13 5.71
C SER A 212 5.33 7.45 5.09
N VAL A 213 4.72 8.48 5.64
CA VAL A 213 3.59 9.23 5.06
C VAL A 213 4.14 10.58 4.60
N HIS A 214 3.74 11.03 3.43
CA HIS A 214 4.05 12.39 2.99
C HIS A 214 2.79 13.26 3.07
N VAL A 215 2.93 14.45 3.59
CA VAL A 215 1.88 15.47 3.58
C VAL A 215 2.34 16.65 2.73
N LEU A 216 1.56 16.94 1.68
CA LEU A 216 1.73 18.12 0.85
C LEU A 216 0.92 19.27 1.46
N ALA A 217 1.55 20.03 2.35
CA ALA A 217 0.92 21.16 3.03
C ALA A 217 0.89 22.40 2.13
N LEU A 218 -0.31 22.79 1.68
CA LEU A 218 -0.52 23.92 0.80
C LEU A 218 -0.40 25.24 1.57
N GLN A 219 0.44 26.14 1.10
CA GLN A 219 0.60 27.48 1.66
C GLN A 219 -0.30 28.51 1.00
N LYS A 220 -0.78 28.20 -0.19
CA LYS A 220 -1.74 28.94 -1.01
C LYS A 220 -2.33 28.02 -2.07
N ASP A 221 -3.45 28.37 -2.65
CA ASP A 221 -3.99 27.66 -3.79
C ASP A 221 -3.02 27.68 -4.97
N PRO A 222 -2.70 26.54 -5.57
CA PRO A 222 -1.86 26.46 -6.75
C PRO A 222 -2.60 27.08 -7.94
N LEU A 223 -1.94 27.99 -8.64
CA LEU A 223 -2.49 28.64 -9.84
C LEU A 223 -2.21 27.85 -11.12
N LEU A 224 -1.22 26.96 -11.09
CA LEU A 224 -0.89 26.08 -12.19
C LEU A 224 -1.59 24.72 -11.95
N VAL A 225 -2.44 24.32 -12.89
CA VAL A 225 -3.19 23.06 -12.81
C VAL A 225 -2.52 22.02 -13.69
N VAL A 226 -2.10 20.91 -13.12
CA VAL A 226 -1.49 19.80 -13.87
C VAL A 226 -2.55 18.74 -14.16
N LYS A 227 -2.67 18.39 -15.46
CA LYS A 227 -3.57 17.32 -15.92
C LYS A 227 -2.79 16.28 -16.70
N PHE A 228 -3.32 15.08 -16.78
CA PHE A 228 -2.80 14.05 -17.70
C PHE A 228 -3.65 14.02 -18.96
N ASP A 229 -2.99 13.85 -20.11
CA ASP A 229 -3.64 13.82 -21.41
C ASP A 229 -3.78 12.39 -21.93
N VAL A 230 -2.69 11.63 -21.86
CA VAL A 230 -2.61 10.25 -22.35
C VAL A 230 -1.89 9.38 -21.34
N ILE A 231 -2.44 8.20 -21.10
CA ILE A 231 -1.82 7.17 -20.26
C ILE A 231 -1.58 5.92 -21.12
N ASP A 232 -0.31 5.54 -21.27
CA ASP A 232 0.07 4.22 -21.76
C ASP A 232 0.55 3.36 -20.57
N ALA A 233 -0.43 2.75 -19.91
CA ALA A 233 -0.16 1.97 -18.70
C ALA A 233 0.76 0.77 -18.95
N GLN A 234 0.76 0.20 -20.18
CA GLN A 234 1.61 -0.94 -20.52
C GLN A 234 3.07 -0.54 -20.66
N LYS A 235 3.33 0.66 -21.18
CA LYS A 235 4.68 1.23 -21.23
C LYS A 235 5.10 1.91 -19.93
N GLY A 236 4.15 2.15 -19.03
CA GLY A 236 4.39 2.91 -17.82
C GLY A 236 4.57 4.42 -18.10
N GLU A 237 3.91 4.97 -19.11
CA GLU A 237 4.06 6.35 -19.54
C GLU A 237 2.79 7.16 -19.33
N VAL A 238 2.95 8.42 -18.90
CA VAL A 238 1.87 9.40 -18.76
C VAL A 238 2.33 10.72 -19.34
N GLN A 239 1.59 11.25 -20.32
CA GLN A 239 1.78 12.62 -20.82
C GLN A 239 1.02 13.59 -19.94
N LEU A 240 1.72 14.59 -19.44
CA LEU A 240 1.17 15.64 -18.60
C LEU A 240 1.21 16.99 -19.32
N THR A 241 0.21 17.81 -19.02
CA THR A 241 0.13 19.21 -19.44
C THR A 241 -0.20 20.11 -18.24
N ALA A 242 0.49 21.21 -18.11
CA ALA A 242 0.21 22.25 -17.12
C ALA A 242 -0.63 23.35 -17.72
N PHE A 243 -1.64 23.82 -16.99
CA PHE A 243 -2.57 24.88 -17.42
C PHE A 243 -2.51 26.06 -16.47
N PHE A 244 -2.46 27.25 -17.04
CA PHE A 244 -2.66 28.50 -16.32
C PHE A 244 -3.80 29.27 -16.97
N ASP A 245 -4.80 29.64 -16.20
CA ASP A 245 -6.02 30.31 -16.69
C ASP A 245 -6.69 29.55 -17.86
N GLU A 246 -6.77 28.23 -17.71
CA GLU A 246 -7.30 27.26 -18.69
C GLU A 246 -6.47 27.10 -19.99
N GLU A 247 -5.40 27.84 -20.14
CA GLU A 247 -4.51 27.78 -21.30
C GLU A 247 -3.31 26.85 -21.04
N PRO A 248 -2.98 25.92 -21.96
CA PRO A 248 -1.84 25.03 -21.81
C PRO A 248 -0.52 25.82 -21.89
N GLN A 249 0.44 25.45 -21.07
CA GLN A 249 1.75 26.11 -20.96
C GLN A 249 2.84 25.19 -21.52
N GLU A 250 3.63 25.71 -22.46
CA GLU A 250 4.71 24.95 -23.13
C GLU A 250 6.05 25.01 -22.38
N LEU A 251 6.34 26.15 -21.72
CA LEU A 251 7.62 26.40 -21.05
C LEU A 251 7.50 26.15 -19.55
N VAL A 252 7.39 24.88 -19.18
CA VAL A 252 7.21 24.46 -17.80
C VAL A 252 8.39 23.58 -17.39
N ASP A 253 8.95 23.88 -16.23
CA ASP A 253 9.94 23.02 -15.58
C ASP A 253 9.26 21.92 -14.80
N TRP A 254 9.54 20.68 -15.16
CA TRP A 254 8.97 19.48 -14.53
C TRP A 254 9.99 18.81 -13.62
N TYR A 255 9.57 18.41 -12.41
CA TYR A 255 10.45 17.71 -11.50
C TYR A 255 9.70 16.82 -10.49
N LEU A 256 10.45 15.92 -9.87
CA LEU A 256 9.98 15.02 -8.83
C LEU A 256 10.56 15.46 -7.47
N PRO A 257 9.80 16.16 -6.62
CA PRO A 257 10.34 16.75 -5.40
C PRO A 257 10.79 15.75 -4.35
N LEU A 258 10.24 14.54 -4.38
CA LEU A 258 10.62 13.46 -3.46
C LEU A 258 11.73 12.55 -4.04
N GLY A 259 12.33 12.94 -5.20
CA GLY A 259 13.00 11.98 -6.04
C GLY A 259 11.94 11.04 -6.62
N GLY A 260 12.21 9.90 -7.03
CA GLY A 260 11.05 9.15 -7.25
C GLY A 260 11.16 7.95 -8.14
N PRO A 261 10.10 7.13 -8.22
CA PRO A 261 10.10 5.97 -9.08
C PRO A 261 9.88 6.40 -10.53
N GLY A 262 10.95 6.62 -11.26
CA GLY A 262 10.88 6.98 -12.67
C GLY A 262 11.50 8.33 -12.99
N SER A 263 11.11 8.90 -14.12
CA SER A 263 11.63 10.17 -14.61
C SER A 263 10.54 10.97 -15.33
N ILE A 264 10.70 12.28 -15.37
CA ILE A 264 9.88 13.18 -16.18
C ILE A 264 10.79 13.99 -17.08
N ASP A 265 10.42 14.17 -18.34
CA ASP A 265 11.19 14.98 -19.27
C ASP A 265 10.61 16.42 -19.38
N ALA A 266 11.33 17.28 -20.10
CA ALA A 266 10.95 18.69 -20.28
C ALA A 266 9.60 18.87 -21.01
N ASN A 267 9.12 17.87 -21.71
CA ASN A 267 7.82 17.90 -22.39
C ASN A 267 6.67 17.38 -21.50
N GLY A 268 6.95 17.09 -20.22
CA GLY A 268 5.95 16.57 -19.31
C GLY A 268 5.64 15.07 -19.49
N LEU A 269 6.48 14.31 -20.19
CA LEU A 269 6.30 12.88 -20.30
C LEU A 269 6.94 12.18 -19.11
N TYR A 270 6.10 11.69 -18.19
CA TYR A 270 6.53 10.86 -17.07
C TYR A 270 6.64 9.40 -17.51
N ARG A 271 7.74 8.75 -17.09
CA ARG A 271 7.99 7.31 -17.28
C ARG A 271 8.24 6.66 -15.94
N ALA A 272 7.33 5.75 -15.55
CA ALA A 272 7.46 4.99 -14.33
C ALA A 272 8.63 3.99 -14.43
N SER A 273 9.35 3.81 -13.32
CA SER A 273 10.36 2.74 -13.26
C SER A 273 9.68 1.37 -13.23
N ALA A 274 10.15 0.44 -14.06
CA ALA A 274 9.66 -0.95 -14.06
C ALA A 274 9.95 -1.71 -12.75
N THR A 275 10.88 -1.19 -11.94
CA THR A 275 11.27 -1.76 -10.64
C THR A 275 10.74 -0.97 -9.46
N ALA A 276 9.85 0.00 -9.70
CA ALA A 276 9.27 0.81 -8.65
C ALA A 276 8.54 -0.04 -7.61
N THR A 277 8.84 0.20 -6.36
CA THR A 277 8.14 -0.36 -5.20
C THR A 277 7.19 0.65 -4.56
N GLU A 278 7.33 1.90 -4.92
CA GLU A 278 6.52 3.01 -4.49
C GLU A 278 5.11 2.89 -5.09
N ARG A 279 4.13 3.36 -4.34
CA ARG A 279 2.70 3.27 -4.73
C ARG A 279 2.15 4.56 -5.31
N TYR A 280 2.96 5.58 -5.37
CA TYR A 280 2.64 6.87 -5.99
C TYR A 280 3.91 7.58 -6.42
N VAL A 281 3.73 8.58 -7.27
CA VAL A 281 4.72 9.61 -7.57
C VAL A 281 4.08 10.98 -7.39
N LEU A 282 4.80 11.91 -6.77
CA LEU A 282 4.46 13.32 -6.71
C LEU A 282 5.24 14.04 -7.80
N ILE A 283 4.54 14.74 -8.69
CA ILE A 283 5.11 15.48 -9.81
C ILE A 283 4.78 16.95 -9.61
N PHE A 284 5.78 17.81 -9.77
CA PHE A 284 5.64 19.25 -9.75
C PHE A 284 5.87 19.83 -11.14
N ALA A 285 5.12 20.91 -11.41
CA ALA A 285 5.27 21.78 -12.56
C ALA A 285 5.54 23.20 -12.07
N GLU A 286 6.54 23.87 -12.62
CA GLU A 286 6.87 25.26 -12.32
C GLU A 286 6.87 26.08 -13.61
N LEU A 287 6.10 27.16 -13.64
CA LEU A 287 6.11 28.16 -14.70
C LEU A 287 6.76 29.45 -14.18
N SER A 288 7.90 29.79 -14.72
CA SER A 288 8.67 30.99 -14.32
C SER A 288 8.43 32.14 -15.26
N PHE A 289 7.78 33.22 -14.79
CA PHE A 289 7.61 34.48 -15.54
C PHE A 289 8.79 35.41 -15.33
N THR A 290 9.31 35.42 -14.11
CA THR A 290 10.52 36.17 -13.72
C THR A 290 11.27 35.37 -12.65
N PRO A 291 12.52 35.69 -12.32
CA PRO A 291 13.24 35.00 -11.25
C PRO A 291 12.53 34.97 -9.89
N THR A 292 11.59 35.92 -9.67
CA THR A 292 10.84 36.04 -8.41
C THR A 292 9.36 35.72 -8.53
N LEU A 293 8.81 35.55 -9.73
CA LEU A 293 7.42 35.22 -9.97
C LEU A 293 7.34 33.84 -10.62
N LYS A 294 7.02 32.87 -9.79
CA LYS A 294 6.85 31.46 -10.17
C LYS A 294 5.45 30.99 -9.81
N LEU A 295 4.83 30.29 -10.72
CA LEU A 295 3.61 29.53 -10.47
C LEU A 295 3.97 28.07 -10.37
N GLU A 296 3.42 27.40 -9.37
CA GLU A 296 3.65 25.99 -9.14
C GLU A 296 2.32 25.23 -9.18
N GLY A 297 2.37 24.01 -9.69
CA GLY A 297 1.29 23.05 -9.70
C GLY A 297 1.79 21.67 -9.34
N HIS A 298 0.89 20.75 -9.04
CA HIS A 298 1.27 19.40 -8.70
C HIS A 298 0.27 18.38 -9.25
N LEU A 299 0.73 17.13 -9.35
CA LEU A 299 -0.10 15.97 -9.58
C LEU A 299 0.45 14.78 -8.78
N ILE A 300 -0.45 14.04 -8.14
CA ILE A 300 -0.14 12.78 -7.48
C ILE A 300 -0.68 11.66 -8.36
N LEU A 301 0.19 10.80 -8.88
CA LEU A 301 -0.20 9.64 -9.66
C LEU A 301 -0.05 8.35 -8.85
N PRO A 302 -1.07 7.50 -8.79
CA PRO A 302 -0.95 6.18 -8.19
C PRO A 302 -0.08 5.25 -9.05
N LEU A 303 0.62 4.35 -8.41
CA LEU A 303 1.47 3.34 -9.05
C LEU A 303 1.10 1.93 -8.55
N PRO A 304 1.25 0.89 -9.38
CA PRO A 304 1.66 0.93 -10.80
C PRO A 304 0.56 1.49 -11.71
N LEU A 305 0.96 2.10 -12.82
CA LEU A 305 0.02 2.75 -13.76
C LEU A 305 -1.00 1.78 -14.38
N VAL A 306 -0.72 0.51 -14.41
CA VAL A 306 -1.66 -0.53 -14.90
C VAL A 306 -2.93 -0.64 -14.05
N GLU A 307 -2.89 -0.20 -12.80
CA GLU A 307 -4.06 -0.15 -11.89
C GLU A 307 -4.85 1.17 -12.04
N PHE A 308 -4.29 2.16 -12.71
CA PHE A 308 -4.85 3.51 -12.79
C PHE A 308 -6.24 3.60 -13.42
N PRO A 309 -6.59 2.86 -14.48
CA PRO A 309 -7.94 2.92 -15.05
C PRO A 309 -9.03 2.49 -14.07
N GLN A 310 -8.74 1.55 -13.19
CA GLN A 310 -9.67 1.07 -12.16
C GLN A 310 -9.91 2.16 -11.08
N TRP A 311 -8.87 2.89 -10.72
CA TRP A 311 -8.96 3.99 -9.76
C TRP A 311 -9.75 5.18 -10.32
N LEU A 312 -9.59 5.51 -11.60
CA LEU A 312 -10.37 6.56 -12.26
C LEU A 312 -11.87 6.24 -12.25
N GLU A 313 -12.26 4.99 -12.47
CA GLU A 313 -13.66 4.57 -12.44
C GLU A 313 -14.27 4.67 -11.03
N VAL A 314 -13.47 4.45 -9.98
CA VAL A 314 -13.91 4.59 -8.59
C VAL A 314 -14.00 6.05 -8.16
N LEU A 315 -13.08 6.90 -8.61
CA LEU A 315 -13.03 8.32 -8.26
C LEU A 315 -13.99 9.19 -9.08
N SER A 316 -14.49 8.70 -10.21
CA SER A 316 -15.45 9.41 -11.07
C SER A 316 -16.92 9.18 -10.68
N LYS A 317 -17.18 8.35 -9.68
CA LYS A 317 -18.50 8.07 -9.07
C LYS A 317 -18.65 8.82 -7.75
#